data_4b533999375adae3972f802e0e054a9c
#
_entry.id   4b533999375adae3972f802e0e054a9c
#
_cell.length_a   1.000
_cell.length_b   1.000
_cell.length_c   1.000
_cell.angle_alpha   90.00
_cell.angle_beta   90.00
_cell.angle_gamma   90.00
#
_symmetry.space_group_name_H-M   'P 1'
#
loop_
_entity.id
_entity.type
_entity.pdbx_description
1 polymer ?
#
loop_
_entity_poly.entity_id
_entity_poly.type
_entity_poly.pdbx_seq_one_letter_code
_entity_poly.pdbx_strand_id
1 'polypeptide(L)'
;MKKAKIILIMTALTLALGSFAGCAGNDVSSDAETGTGPAETSGGENAESIDLNRPGEVRDITPAELVAEMKTGWNLGNSLDSEAAGLEAETAWNNPKTTKEMIDAVVAKGFDVIRIPVTWNEHMGEAPEYTVDVEWMDRVQEVVNYAIDNDVYVIITAHHEEPWRIPDYEHIDAVDEQHQALWRQIAERFKDYGDKLIFDGLNEPRIEGGANEWNGGTEEGRRCIDRLNQSFIDVVRSTGGNNETRLLLVTTFATQAVSQAINDVAIPDDDHVAFSIHAYTPYAFTYHSNESWELYNWDGTHTYEIENMFSGLKTAFLDKGVPVIITEYGAVSKFYDDEQQEETGELINEKEVVKWVTDYLTIAKSYGIPCVWWDNNEYISNGELFGIFNRDDLTWFTD
;
A
#
# COMPACT_ATOMS: atom_id res chain seq x y z
N MET A 1 -9.46 42.51 -18.62
CA MET A 1 -8.66 41.74 -19.55
C MET A 1 -7.20 41.83 -19.10
N LYS A 2 -6.73 40.90 -18.28
CA LYS A 2 -5.28 40.69 -17.98
C LYS A 2 -5.01 39.22 -18.22
N LYS A 3 -4.12 38.94 -19.18
CA LYS A 3 -3.70 37.58 -19.55
C LYS A 3 -2.75 37.05 -18.50
N ALA A 4 -3.12 35.94 -17.83
CA ALA A 4 -2.20 35.17 -16.99
C ALA A 4 -1.26 34.37 -17.90
N LYS A 5 0.03 34.48 -17.62
CA LYS A 5 1.08 33.68 -18.29
C LYS A 5 1.30 32.42 -17.48
N ILE A 6 1.05 31.30 -18.12
CA ILE A 6 1.48 29.99 -17.62
C ILE A 6 2.98 29.90 -17.82
N ILE A 7 3.75 29.74 -16.75
CA ILE A 7 5.18 29.47 -16.79
C ILE A 7 5.35 27.97 -16.58
N LEU A 8 5.68 27.28 -17.67
CA LEU A 8 6.08 25.88 -17.68
C LEU A 8 7.57 25.85 -17.28
N ILE A 9 7.91 25.30 -16.12
CA ILE A 9 9.31 25.08 -15.73
C ILE A 9 9.67 23.65 -16.12
N MET A 10 10.31 23.50 -17.28
CA MET A 10 11.07 22.30 -17.63
C MET A 10 12.46 22.39 -16.99
N THR A 11 12.77 21.53 -16.04
CA THR A 11 14.12 21.34 -15.54
C THR A 11 14.83 20.29 -16.40
N ALA A 12 15.69 20.74 -17.30
CA ALA A 12 16.57 19.89 -18.06
C ALA A 12 17.80 19.52 -17.21
N LEU A 13 17.96 18.23 -16.93
CA LEU A 13 19.16 17.67 -16.31
C LEU A 13 20.21 17.43 -17.39
N THR A 14 21.29 18.20 -17.40
CA THR A 14 22.45 18.05 -18.30
C THR A 14 23.44 17.04 -17.71
N LEU A 15 23.64 15.93 -18.38
CA LEU A 15 24.76 15.00 -18.15
C LEU A 15 26.09 15.72 -18.48
N ALA A 16 26.99 15.74 -17.52
CA ALA A 16 28.39 16.10 -17.74
C ALA A 16 29.23 14.82 -17.73
N LEU A 17 29.65 14.39 -18.92
CA LEU A 17 30.69 13.40 -19.14
C LEU A 17 32.05 14.05 -18.89
N GLY A 18 32.75 13.62 -17.85
CA GLY A 18 34.12 13.97 -17.58
C GLY A 18 35.06 12.79 -17.79
N SER A 19 35.67 12.76 -18.96
CA SER A 19 36.79 11.84 -19.28
C SER A 19 38.06 12.34 -18.58
N PHE A 20 38.77 11.45 -17.88
CA PHE A 20 40.16 11.62 -17.57
C PHE A 20 40.94 10.39 -17.99
N ALA A 21 41.84 10.64 -18.94
CA ALA A 21 42.85 9.69 -19.43
C ALA A 21 44.13 9.82 -18.58
N GLY A 22 44.72 8.67 -18.40
CA GLY A 22 45.97 8.20 -17.97
C GLY A 22 47.18 9.09 -17.69
N CYS A 23 48.05 8.58 -16.86
CA CYS A 23 49.47 8.40 -17.15
C CYS A 23 50.14 7.51 -16.13
N ALA A 24 51.08 6.75 -16.65
CA ALA A 24 51.81 5.65 -16.08
C ALA A 24 52.99 6.05 -15.16
N GLY A 25 53.44 5.07 -14.36
CA GLY A 25 54.85 4.77 -14.16
C GLY A 25 55.45 5.15 -12.80
N ASN A 26 55.81 4.22 -11.96
CA ASN A 26 57.15 3.67 -11.83
C ASN A 26 57.31 2.88 -10.53
N ASP A 27 57.97 1.72 -10.71
CA ASP A 27 58.52 0.85 -9.67
C ASP A 27 59.41 1.53 -8.67
N VAL A 28 59.45 1.02 -7.44
CA VAL A 28 60.68 0.70 -6.68
C VAL A 28 60.40 -0.30 -5.55
N SER A 29 61.28 -1.27 -5.49
CA SER A 29 61.39 -2.50 -4.76
C SER A 29 61.61 -2.39 -3.23
N SER A 30 61.31 -3.54 -2.61
CA SER A 30 61.98 -4.22 -1.44
C SER A 30 61.92 -3.54 -0.08
N ASP A 31 61.37 -4.25 0.93
CA ASP A 31 62.11 -5.22 1.77
C ASP A 31 61.14 -5.98 2.72
N ALA A 32 61.50 -7.22 2.90
CA ALA A 32 60.82 -8.17 3.78
C ALA A 32 61.24 -7.95 5.23
N GLU A 33 60.30 -7.85 6.16
CA GLU A 33 60.52 -8.26 7.52
C GLU A 33 59.42 -9.20 8.02
N THR A 34 59.87 -10.38 8.44
CA THR A 34 59.06 -11.43 9.06
C THR A 34 58.78 -11.08 10.52
N GLY A 35 57.50 -10.90 10.87
CA GLY A 35 57.02 -10.80 12.23
C GLY A 35 55.89 -11.82 12.46
N THR A 36 56.20 -12.93 13.11
CA THR A 36 55.23 -13.89 13.58
C THR A 36 54.56 -13.36 14.86
N GLY A 37 53.33 -12.90 14.76
CA GLY A 37 52.43 -12.66 15.87
C GLY A 37 51.26 -13.67 15.83
N PRO A 38 50.71 -14.09 16.99
CA PRO A 38 49.69 -15.12 17.02
C PRO A 38 48.40 -14.67 16.39
N ALA A 39 47.80 -15.53 15.57
CA ALA A 39 46.48 -15.35 14.98
C ALA A 39 45.45 -15.27 16.09
N GLU A 40 44.88 -14.09 16.27
CA GLU A 40 43.57 -13.94 16.94
C GLU A 40 42.52 -14.56 16.05
N THR A 41 41.98 -15.67 16.50
CA THR A 41 40.74 -16.21 15.93
C THR A 41 39.61 -15.26 16.30
N SER A 42 39.23 -14.39 15.33
CA SER A 42 37.98 -13.70 15.44
C SER A 42 36.86 -14.74 15.42
N GLY A 43 36.27 -14.98 16.57
CA GLY A 43 35.03 -15.73 16.69
C GLY A 43 33.98 -14.97 15.90
N GLY A 44 33.60 -15.51 14.73
CA GLY A 44 32.38 -15.12 14.08
C GLY A 44 31.25 -15.47 15.04
N GLU A 45 30.60 -14.47 15.59
CA GLU A 45 29.29 -14.65 16.20
C GLU A 45 28.41 -15.22 15.07
N ASN A 46 28.00 -16.47 15.22
CA ASN A 46 26.90 -17.01 14.45
C ASN A 46 25.69 -16.15 14.83
N ALA A 47 25.32 -15.22 13.99
CA ALA A 47 24.00 -14.65 14.08
C ALA A 47 23.03 -15.84 13.96
N GLU A 48 22.38 -16.20 15.04
CA GLU A 48 21.27 -17.15 15.00
C GLU A 48 20.27 -16.57 13.99
N SER A 49 19.98 -17.33 12.93
CA SER A 49 18.94 -16.94 11.98
C SER A 49 17.63 -16.83 12.75
N ILE A 50 17.06 -15.64 12.78
CA ILE A 50 15.76 -15.40 13.41
C ILE A 50 14.74 -16.25 12.63
N ASP A 51 14.01 -17.12 13.32
CA ASP A 51 12.91 -17.86 12.72
C ASP A 51 11.75 -16.89 12.52
N LEU A 52 11.54 -16.51 11.27
CA LEU A 52 10.48 -15.60 10.85
C LEU A 52 9.14 -16.30 10.59
N ASN A 53 9.09 -17.63 10.56
CA ASN A 53 7.87 -18.35 10.25
C ASN A 53 6.85 -18.27 11.42
N ARG A 54 5.58 -17.99 11.07
CA ARG A 54 4.45 -17.91 12.01
C ARG A 54 3.32 -18.81 11.53
N PRO A 55 3.45 -20.14 11.64
CA PRO A 55 2.40 -21.05 11.21
C PRO A 55 1.12 -20.81 12.02
N GLY A 56 0.00 -20.80 11.32
CA GLY A 56 -1.33 -20.57 11.88
C GLY A 56 -2.37 -21.46 11.24
N GLU A 57 -3.55 -21.49 11.83
CA GLU A 57 -4.68 -22.25 11.34
C GLU A 57 -5.55 -21.37 10.42
N VAL A 58 -6.06 -21.95 9.34
CA VAL A 58 -7.15 -21.37 8.54
C VAL A 58 -8.45 -22.01 9.00
N ARG A 59 -9.35 -21.18 9.55
CA ARG A 59 -10.65 -21.60 10.03
C ARG A 59 -11.58 -21.88 8.87
N ASP A 60 -12.51 -22.83 9.07
CA ASP A 60 -13.59 -23.13 8.11
C ASP A 60 -14.74 -22.13 8.30
N ILE A 61 -14.52 -20.88 7.83
CA ILE A 61 -15.48 -19.78 7.86
C ILE A 61 -15.58 -19.13 6.49
N THR A 62 -16.74 -18.56 6.18
CA THR A 62 -16.94 -17.84 4.94
C THR A 62 -16.18 -16.50 4.91
N PRO A 63 -15.83 -15.96 3.74
CA PRO A 63 -15.26 -14.60 3.62
C PRO A 63 -16.10 -13.53 4.31
N ALA A 64 -17.43 -13.63 4.23
CA ALA A 64 -18.33 -12.69 4.88
C ALA A 64 -18.25 -12.76 6.41
N GLU A 65 -18.11 -13.96 7.00
CA GLU A 65 -17.90 -14.12 8.44
C GLU A 65 -16.55 -13.59 8.87
N LEU A 66 -15.47 -13.87 8.09
CA LEU A 66 -14.14 -13.37 8.39
C LEU A 66 -14.08 -11.83 8.33
N VAL A 67 -14.64 -11.22 7.27
CA VAL A 67 -14.67 -9.76 7.10
C VAL A 67 -15.54 -9.10 8.20
N ALA A 68 -16.60 -9.75 8.67
CA ALA A 68 -17.45 -9.24 9.74
C ALA A 68 -16.75 -9.16 11.12
N GLU A 69 -15.64 -9.87 11.31
CA GLU A 69 -14.81 -9.77 12.52
C GLU A 69 -13.94 -8.49 12.55
N MET A 70 -13.63 -7.93 11.37
CA MET A 70 -12.84 -6.71 11.21
C MET A 70 -13.68 -5.48 11.57
N LYS A 71 -13.09 -4.50 12.24
CA LYS A 71 -13.79 -3.28 12.68
C LYS A 71 -13.19 -2.02 12.07
N THR A 72 -11.93 -1.78 12.37
CA THR A 72 -11.21 -0.61 11.88
C THR A 72 -9.75 -0.94 11.65
N GLY A 73 -9.20 -0.42 10.56
CA GLY A 73 -7.83 -0.69 10.18
C GLY A 73 -6.99 0.57 9.99
N TRP A 74 -5.70 0.33 9.90
CA TRP A 74 -4.67 1.33 9.70
C TRP A 74 -3.66 0.83 8.64
N ASN A 75 -3.29 1.72 7.69
CA ASN A 75 -2.25 1.46 6.71
C ASN A 75 -0.90 1.93 7.21
N LEU A 76 0.14 1.09 7.07
CA LEU A 76 1.54 1.46 7.20
C LEU A 76 2.01 2.13 5.89
N GLY A 77 1.42 3.26 5.52
CA GLY A 77 1.72 3.94 4.26
C GLY A 77 3.06 4.67 4.28
N ASN A 78 3.64 4.91 3.11
CA ASN A 78 4.92 5.58 2.91
C ASN A 78 6.11 4.92 3.62
N SER A 79 6.08 3.58 3.77
CA SER A 79 7.16 2.81 4.38
C SER A 79 7.69 1.74 3.40
N LEU A 80 7.12 0.52 3.42
CA LEU A 80 7.52 -0.54 2.51
C LEU A 80 6.97 -0.35 1.08
N ASP A 81 6.15 0.65 0.87
CA ASP A 81 5.55 1.04 -0.41
C ASP A 81 6.36 2.08 -1.17
N SER A 82 7.53 2.51 -0.69
CA SER A 82 8.37 3.43 -1.46
C SER A 82 8.94 2.79 -2.73
N GLU A 83 9.21 3.61 -3.73
CA GLU A 83 9.72 3.19 -5.04
C GLU A 83 11.27 3.13 -5.10
N ALA A 84 11.94 3.02 -3.96
CA ALA A 84 13.40 2.88 -3.90
C ALA A 84 13.83 1.41 -3.84
N ALA A 85 15.11 1.14 -4.11
CA ALA A 85 15.68 -0.19 -4.08
C ALA A 85 16.37 -0.51 -2.74
N GLY A 86 16.49 -1.80 -2.40
CA GLY A 86 17.17 -2.30 -1.22
C GLY A 86 16.46 -1.98 0.09
N LEU A 87 17.06 -2.32 1.22
CA LEU A 87 16.41 -2.12 2.54
C LEU A 87 16.23 -0.65 2.94
N GLU A 88 16.99 0.26 2.31
CA GLU A 88 16.84 1.70 2.52
C GLU A 88 15.53 2.25 1.92
N ALA A 89 14.86 1.47 1.07
CA ALA A 89 13.55 1.80 0.52
C ALA A 89 12.55 2.16 1.64
N GLU A 90 12.52 1.40 2.71
CA GLU A 90 11.59 1.60 3.84
C GLU A 90 11.65 3.01 4.45
N THR A 91 12.77 3.70 4.31
CA THR A 91 12.98 5.05 4.87
C THR A 91 13.13 6.14 3.81
N ALA A 92 12.99 5.79 2.53
CA ALA A 92 13.27 6.69 1.41
C ALA A 92 12.32 7.91 1.35
N TRP A 93 11.09 7.77 1.86
CA TRP A 93 10.11 8.85 1.95
C TRP A 93 10.06 9.49 3.34
N ASN A 94 11.23 9.50 4.04
CA ASN A 94 11.46 10.12 5.35
C ASN A 94 10.67 9.51 6.51
N ASN A 95 10.11 8.33 6.35
CA ASN A 95 9.56 7.58 7.46
C ASN A 95 10.67 6.86 8.25
N PRO A 96 10.54 6.70 9.55
CA PRO A 96 11.46 5.88 10.33
C PRO A 96 11.26 4.39 9.97
N LYS A 97 12.33 3.61 10.17
CA LYS A 97 12.23 2.14 10.04
C LYS A 97 11.14 1.60 10.96
N THR A 98 10.23 0.80 10.42
CA THR A 98 9.10 0.23 11.17
C THR A 98 9.60 -0.68 12.30
N THR A 99 9.09 -0.48 13.49
CA THR A 99 9.40 -1.32 14.65
C THR A 99 8.16 -2.03 15.18
N LYS A 100 8.39 -3.06 15.99
CA LYS A 100 7.30 -3.77 16.66
C LYS A 100 6.50 -2.81 17.56
N GLU A 101 7.19 -1.92 18.26
CA GLU A 101 6.58 -0.95 19.17
C GLU A 101 5.60 -0.01 18.46
N MET A 102 5.87 0.37 17.20
CA MET A 102 4.93 1.16 16.38
C MET A 102 3.63 0.38 16.15
N ILE A 103 3.73 -0.86 15.70
CA ILE A 103 2.57 -1.71 15.46
C ILE A 103 1.82 -2.00 16.78
N ASP A 104 2.54 -2.29 17.87
CA ASP A 104 1.96 -2.48 19.19
C ASP A 104 1.16 -1.23 19.64
N ALA A 105 1.67 -0.02 19.38
CA ALA A 105 0.98 1.23 19.72
C ALA A 105 -0.30 1.43 18.91
N VAL A 106 -0.28 1.10 17.62
CA VAL A 106 -1.46 1.14 16.74
C VAL A 106 -2.52 0.16 17.19
N VAL A 107 -2.15 -1.09 17.49
CA VAL A 107 -3.07 -2.11 18.00
C VAL A 107 -3.62 -1.72 19.38
N ALA A 108 -2.78 -1.17 20.27
CA ALA A 108 -3.21 -0.71 21.59
C ALA A 108 -4.23 0.45 21.51
N LYS A 109 -4.23 1.26 20.44
CA LYS A 109 -5.25 2.30 20.21
C LYS A 109 -6.60 1.71 19.80
N GLY A 110 -6.65 0.46 19.34
CA GLY A 110 -7.87 -0.27 19.01
C GLY A 110 -8.04 -0.68 17.55
N PHE A 111 -7.03 -0.47 16.72
CA PHE A 111 -7.02 -0.97 15.34
C PHE A 111 -6.84 -2.50 15.35
N ASP A 112 -7.68 -3.21 14.62
CA ASP A 112 -7.68 -4.68 14.53
C ASP A 112 -7.38 -5.21 13.12
N VAL A 113 -7.10 -4.30 12.18
CA VAL A 113 -6.60 -4.58 10.83
C VAL A 113 -5.39 -3.71 10.53
N ILE A 114 -4.27 -4.32 10.17
CA ILE A 114 -3.06 -3.61 9.72
C ILE A 114 -2.85 -3.94 8.24
N ARG A 115 -3.00 -2.94 7.36
CA ARG A 115 -2.58 -3.10 5.96
C ARG A 115 -1.15 -2.63 5.81
N ILE A 116 -0.35 -3.46 5.17
CA ILE A 116 1.07 -3.24 4.90
C ILE A 116 1.24 -3.12 3.38
N PRO A 117 1.21 -1.90 2.84
CA PRO A 117 1.55 -1.64 1.45
C PRO A 117 3.01 -2.02 1.19
N VAL A 118 3.28 -2.76 0.11
CA VAL A 118 4.63 -3.19 -0.27
C VAL A 118 4.83 -2.99 -1.76
N THR A 119 5.86 -2.26 -2.14
CA THR A 119 6.33 -2.14 -3.52
C THR A 119 7.40 -3.18 -3.78
N TRP A 120 7.25 -3.94 -4.86
CA TRP A 120 8.15 -5.03 -5.24
C TRP A 120 8.98 -4.71 -6.49
N ASN A 121 8.58 -3.71 -7.27
CA ASN A 121 9.18 -3.38 -8.56
C ASN A 121 10.71 -3.32 -8.50
N GLU A 122 11.29 -2.53 -7.60
CA GLU A 122 12.73 -2.35 -7.45
C GLU A 122 13.43 -3.50 -6.67
N HIS A 123 12.66 -4.50 -6.27
CA HIS A 123 13.10 -5.68 -5.49
C HIS A 123 12.91 -6.99 -6.24
N MET A 124 12.71 -6.92 -7.55
CA MET A 124 12.54 -8.09 -8.41
C MET A 124 13.65 -8.14 -9.46
N GLY A 125 14.14 -9.36 -9.74
CA GLY A 125 15.05 -9.63 -10.84
C GLY A 125 14.35 -9.64 -12.20
N GLU A 126 15.16 -9.83 -13.24
CA GLU A 126 14.72 -9.89 -14.64
C GLU A 126 13.91 -11.15 -14.96
N ALA A 127 13.18 -11.07 -16.07
CA ALA A 127 12.49 -12.22 -16.68
C ALA A 127 13.48 -13.37 -17.01
N PRO A 128 13.03 -14.62 -17.04
CA PRO A 128 11.66 -15.07 -16.77
C PRO A 128 11.36 -15.40 -15.29
N GLU A 129 12.36 -15.42 -14.44
CA GLU A 129 12.24 -15.84 -13.04
C GLU A 129 11.62 -14.77 -12.16
N TYR A 130 11.86 -13.49 -12.44
CA TYR A 130 11.40 -12.35 -11.65
C TYR A 130 11.63 -12.57 -10.14
N THR A 131 12.84 -13.05 -9.80
CA THR A 131 13.17 -13.45 -8.42
C THR A 131 13.13 -12.26 -7.49
N VAL A 132 12.30 -12.35 -6.46
CA VAL A 132 12.21 -11.32 -5.41
C VAL A 132 13.47 -11.37 -4.54
N ASP A 133 14.00 -10.20 -4.20
CA ASP A 133 15.13 -10.05 -3.28
C ASP A 133 14.79 -10.69 -1.92
N VAL A 134 15.64 -11.61 -1.49
CA VAL A 134 15.41 -12.37 -0.25
C VAL A 134 15.49 -11.48 0.99
N GLU A 135 16.36 -10.48 1.01
CA GLU A 135 16.49 -9.56 2.14
C GLU A 135 15.25 -8.67 2.27
N TRP A 136 14.67 -8.23 1.14
CA TRP A 136 13.40 -7.51 1.13
C TRP A 136 12.23 -8.38 1.58
N MET A 137 12.12 -9.60 1.06
CA MET A 137 11.09 -10.55 1.47
C MET A 137 11.19 -10.87 2.97
N ASP A 138 12.40 -11.02 3.51
CA ASP A 138 12.64 -11.24 4.94
C ASP A 138 12.19 -10.03 5.77
N ARG A 139 12.46 -8.81 5.29
CA ARG A 139 12.02 -7.58 5.95
C ARG A 139 10.50 -7.42 5.94
N VAL A 140 9.85 -7.68 4.81
CA VAL A 140 8.39 -7.69 4.71
C VAL A 140 7.81 -8.69 5.70
N GLN A 141 8.34 -9.90 5.76
CA GLN A 141 7.86 -10.93 6.70
C GLN A 141 8.07 -10.52 8.16
N GLU A 142 9.19 -9.87 8.49
CA GLU A 142 9.44 -9.35 9.85
C GLU A 142 8.36 -8.34 10.26
N VAL A 143 7.99 -7.39 9.37
CA VAL A 143 6.95 -6.39 9.65
C VAL A 143 5.56 -7.03 9.73
N VAL A 144 5.26 -7.98 8.86
CA VAL A 144 4.02 -8.79 8.93
C VAL A 144 3.92 -9.48 10.29
N ASN A 145 5.02 -10.06 10.78
CA ASN A 145 5.05 -10.74 12.07
C ASN A 145 4.77 -9.82 13.26
N TYR A 146 5.16 -8.54 13.19
CA TYR A 146 4.82 -7.58 14.25
C TYR A 146 3.30 -7.45 14.45
N ALA A 147 2.52 -7.51 13.38
CA ALA A 147 1.07 -7.47 13.46
C ALA A 147 0.45 -8.85 13.76
N ILE A 148 0.93 -9.93 13.16
CA ILE A 148 0.47 -11.30 13.44
C ILE A 148 0.69 -11.67 14.92
N ASP A 149 1.83 -11.29 15.52
CA ASP A 149 2.13 -11.51 16.92
C ASP A 149 1.19 -10.75 17.89
N ASN A 150 0.50 -9.72 17.39
CA ASN A 150 -0.58 -8.98 18.08
C ASN A 150 -1.98 -9.58 17.89
N ASP A 151 -2.10 -10.69 17.16
CA ASP A 151 -3.37 -11.38 16.91
C ASP A 151 -4.42 -10.52 16.15
N VAL A 152 -3.97 -9.60 15.28
CA VAL A 152 -4.82 -8.76 14.42
C VAL A 152 -4.80 -9.27 12.97
N TYR A 153 -5.74 -8.80 12.15
CA TYR A 153 -5.74 -9.06 10.71
C TYR A 153 -4.65 -8.28 10.01
N VAL A 154 -3.98 -8.90 9.06
CA VAL A 154 -2.90 -8.31 8.27
C VAL A 154 -3.23 -8.43 6.79
N ILE A 155 -3.16 -7.33 6.07
CA ILE A 155 -3.35 -7.29 4.60
C ILE A 155 -2.02 -6.86 3.99
N ILE A 156 -1.42 -7.69 3.14
CA ILE A 156 -0.25 -7.29 2.33
C ILE A 156 -0.64 -7.12 0.88
N THR A 157 -0.07 -6.12 0.21
CA THR A 157 -0.40 -5.83 -1.20
C THR A 157 0.82 -5.70 -2.09
N ALA A 158 0.64 -5.83 -3.40
CA ALA A 158 1.58 -5.38 -4.42
C ALA A 158 1.20 -3.95 -4.82
N HIS A 159 1.95 -2.95 -4.28
CA HIS A 159 1.51 -1.57 -4.22
C HIS A 159 1.90 -0.76 -5.46
N HIS A 160 3.05 -0.10 -5.49
CA HIS A 160 3.52 0.70 -6.62
C HIS A 160 4.26 -0.15 -7.65
N GLU A 161 3.49 -0.74 -8.57
CA GLU A 161 3.98 -1.60 -9.63
C GLU A 161 3.73 -0.99 -11.03
N GLU A 162 3.40 0.31 -11.08
CA GLU A 162 3.04 1.04 -12.29
C GLU A 162 4.09 0.97 -13.40
N PRO A 163 5.42 0.93 -13.11
CA PRO A 163 6.43 0.87 -14.15
C PRO A 163 6.30 -0.33 -15.11
N TRP A 164 5.78 -1.47 -14.61
CA TRP A 164 5.59 -2.67 -15.44
C TRP A 164 4.12 -3.09 -15.54
N ARG A 165 3.26 -2.72 -14.60
CA ARG A 165 1.86 -3.17 -14.51
C ARG A 165 0.92 -2.29 -15.33
N ILE A 166 1.10 -2.30 -16.66
CA ILE A 166 0.29 -1.51 -17.60
C ILE A 166 -0.90 -2.35 -18.08
N PRO A 167 -2.15 -2.06 -17.65
CA PRO A 167 -3.32 -2.88 -17.95
C PRO A 167 -3.93 -2.53 -19.31
N ASP A 168 -3.22 -2.88 -20.39
CA ASP A 168 -3.72 -2.79 -21.77
C ASP A 168 -3.43 -4.09 -22.54
N TYR A 169 -4.05 -4.26 -23.72
CA TYR A 169 -3.89 -5.48 -24.52
C TYR A 169 -2.51 -5.66 -25.14
N GLU A 170 -1.73 -4.60 -25.24
CA GLU A 170 -0.36 -4.66 -25.77
C GLU A 170 0.59 -5.29 -24.75
N HIS A 171 0.42 -5.00 -23.45
CA HIS A 171 1.35 -5.38 -22.39
C HIS A 171 0.86 -6.55 -21.53
N ILE A 172 -0.46 -6.84 -21.53
CA ILE A 172 -1.09 -7.71 -20.54
C ILE A 172 -0.49 -9.12 -20.44
N ASP A 173 0.05 -9.68 -21.53
CA ASP A 173 0.65 -11.01 -21.46
C ASP A 173 1.94 -11.01 -20.63
N ALA A 174 2.81 -10.01 -20.81
CA ALA A 174 4.03 -9.85 -20.01
C ALA A 174 3.72 -9.43 -18.57
N VAL A 175 2.76 -8.52 -18.40
CA VAL A 175 2.28 -8.08 -17.07
C VAL A 175 1.75 -9.25 -16.26
N ASP A 176 0.96 -10.10 -16.88
CA ASP A 176 0.36 -11.28 -16.23
C ASP A 176 1.42 -12.32 -15.83
N GLU A 177 2.43 -12.54 -16.71
CA GLU A 177 3.56 -13.43 -16.39
C GLU A 177 4.33 -12.94 -15.16
N GLN A 178 4.69 -11.66 -15.10
CA GLN A 178 5.39 -11.06 -13.98
C GLN A 178 4.53 -11.05 -12.71
N HIS A 179 3.26 -10.73 -12.82
CA HIS A 179 2.29 -10.73 -11.72
C HIS A 179 2.16 -12.12 -11.08
N GLN A 180 2.03 -13.17 -11.88
CA GLN A 180 1.99 -14.55 -11.40
C GLN A 180 3.32 -14.96 -10.74
N ALA A 181 4.46 -14.57 -11.31
CA ALA A 181 5.79 -14.87 -10.74
C ALA A 181 5.97 -14.20 -9.37
N LEU A 182 5.54 -12.96 -9.22
CA LEU A 182 5.55 -12.23 -7.93
C LEU A 182 4.67 -12.94 -6.89
N TRP A 183 3.39 -13.14 -7.20
CA TRP A 183 2.44 -13.69 -6.22
C TRP A 183 2.72 -15.15 -5.87
N ARG A 184 3.33 -15.93 -6.78
CA ARG A 184 3.80 -17.27 -6.44
C ARG A 184 4.84 -17.25 -5.33
N GLN A 185 5.83 -16.34 -5.40
CA GLN A 185 6.89 -16.22 -4.40
C GLN A 185 6.35 -15.72 -3.06
N ILE A 186 5.45 -14.72 -3.07
CA ILE A 186 4.78 -14.25 -1.85
C ILE A 186 3.94 -15.37 -1.23
N ALA A 187 3.12 -16.04 -2.04
CA ALA A 187 2.25 -17.11 -1.57
C ALA A 187 3.02 -18.29 -0.97
N GLU A 188 4.12 -18.71 -1.59
CA GLU A 188 4.97 -19.78 -1.05
C GLU A 188 5.66 -19.34 0.26
N ARG A 189 6.09 -18.07 0.37
CA ARG A 189 6.72 -17.54 1.58
C ARG A 189 5.78 -17.58 2.79
N PHE A 190 4.53 -17.21 2.58
CA PHE A 190 3.52 -17.08 3.64
C PHE A 190 2.54 -18.26 3.70
N LYS A 191 2.85 -19.37 3.05
CA LYS A 191 1.96 -20.52 2.87
C LYS A 191 1.37 -21.07 4.16
N ASP A 192 2.20 -21.11 5.22
CA ASP A 192 1.84 -21.71 6.50
C ASP A 192 1.14 -20.72 7.46
N TYR A 193 1.02 -19.44 7.10
CA TYR A 193 0.35 -18.44 7.93
C TYR A 193 -1.16 -18.70 7.95
N GLY A 194 -1.80 -18.42 9.09
CA GLY A 194 -3.24 -18.59 9.28
C GLY A 194 -4.10 -17.58 8.52
N ASP A 195 -5.41 -17.66 8.75
CA ASP A 195 -6.45 -16.85 8.07
C ASP A 195 -6.42 -15.35 8.42
N LYS A 196 -5.64 -14.95 9.42
CA LYS A 196 -5.43 -13.54 9.73
C LYS A 196 -4.50 -12.83 8.73
N LEU A 197 -3.72 -13.56 7.93
CA LEU A 197 -2.95 -12.98 6.84
C LEU A 197 -3.75 -13.07 5.54
N ILE A 198 -3.99 -11.92 4.92
CA ILE A 198 -4.81 -11.72 3.73
C ILE A 198 -3.91 -11.13 2.64
N PHE A 199 -4.09 -11.58 1.40
CA PHE A 199 -3.38 -11.05 0.25
C PHE A 199 -4.27 -10.12 -0.57
N ASP A 200 -3.77 -8.93 -0.89
CA ASP A 200 -4.42 -7.92 -1.72
C ASP A 200 -3.66 -7.83 -3.06
N GLY A 201 -4.25 -8.40 -4.11
CA GLY A 201 -3.56 -8.71 -5.36
C GLY A 201 -3.00 -7.52 -6.11
N LEU A 202 -3.69 -6.39 -6.05
CA LEU A 202 -3.42 -5.19 -6.84
C LEU A 202 -3.81 -3.95 -6.05
N ASN A 203 -2.91 -2.97 -5.91
CA ASN A 203 -3.24 -1.72 -5.21
C ASN A 203 -4.18 -0.84 -6.03
N GLU A 204 -3.68 -0.06 -6.97
CA GLU A 204 -4.45 0.86 -7.83
C GLU A 204 -4.09 0.66 -9.31
N PRO A 205 -4.41 -0.53 -9.88
CA PRO A 205 -3.99 -0.86 -11.24
C PRO A 205 -4.67 0.04 -12.26
N ARG A 206 -3.87 0.87 -12.95
CA ARG A 206 -4.32 1.88 -13.90
C ARG A 206 -3.25 2.18 -14.96
N ILE A 207 -3.61 2.95 -15.95
CA ILE A 207 -2.66 3.57 -16.88
C ILE A 207 -2.50 5.02 -16.46
N GLU A 208 -1.34 5.35 -15.90
CA GLU A 208 -1.07 6.71 -15.42
C GLU A 208 -1.16 7.74 -16.55
N GLY A 209 -1.86 8.85 -16.28
CA GLY A 209 -2.14 9.87 -17.29
C GLY A 209 -3.07 9.40 -18.40
N GLY A 210 -3.61 8.18 -18.29
CA GLY A 210 -4.51 7.59 -19.28
C GLY A 210 -5.93 8.19 -19.29
N ALA A 211 -6.68 7.88 -20.34
CA ALA A 211 -8.06 8.30 -20.44
C ALA A 211 -8.92 7.67 -19.32
N ASN A 212 -9.66 8.52 -18.61
CA ASN A 212 -10.52 8.11 -17.48
C ASN A 212 -9.77 7.42 -16.33
N GLU A 213 -8.51 7.71 -16.13
CA GLU A 213 -7.67 7.15 -15.07
C GLU A 213 -8.43 7.09 -13.73
N TRP A 214 -8.98 8.23 -13.29
CA TRP A 214 -9.72 8.34 -12.04
C TRP A 214 -11.26 8.34 -12.24
N ASN A 215 -11.72 7.76 -13.35
CA ASN A 215 -13.16 7.69 -13.67
C ASN A 215 -13.54 6.33 -14.28
N GLY A 216 -13.03 5.25 -13.69
CA GLY A 216 -13.35 3.86 -14.05
C GLY A 216 -12.62 3.30 -15.26
N GLY A 217 -11.62 4.00 -15.79
CA GLY A 217 -10.77 3.50 -16.86
C GLY A 217 -11.48 3.27 -18.20
N THR A 218 -10.75 2.63 -19.12
CA THR A 218 -11.30 2.13 -20.39
C THR A 218 -11.88 0.72 -20.21
N GLU A 219 -12.72 0.26 -21.15
CA GLU A 219 -13.19 -1.13 -21.15
C GLU A 219 -12.02 -2.12 -21.25
N GLU A 220 -11.05 -1.84 -22.11
CA GLU A 220 -9.81 -2.61 -22.23
C GLU A 220 -9.09 -2.74 -20.88
N GLY A 221 -8.83 -1.60 -20.20
CA GLY A 221 -8.20 -1.60 -18.89
C GLY A 221 -8.94 -2.46 -17.88
N ARG A 222 -10.26 -2.34 -17.81
CA ARG A 222 -11.08 -3.17 -16.90
C ARG A 222 -10.99 -4.67 -17.21
N ARG A 223 -10.99 -5.06 -18.52
CA ARG A 223 -10.81 -6.47 -18.90
C ARG A 223 -9.42 -7.00 -18.53
N CYS A 224 -8.39 -6.15 -18.61
CA CYS A 224 -7.05 -6.50 -18.14
C CYS A 224 -7.03 -6.71 -16.61
N ILE A 225 -7.72 -5.86 -15.84
CA ILE A 225 -7.84 -6.05 -14.39
C ILE A 225 -8.61 -7.33 -14.04
N ASP A 226 -9.70 -7.65 -14.74
CA ASP A 226 -10.41 -8.92 -14.55
C ASP A 226 -9.46 -10.12 -14.75
N ARG A 227 -8.60 -10.08 -15.77
CA ARG A 227 -7.60 -11.12 -16.04
C ARG A 227 -6.57 -11.22 -14.92
N LEU A 228 -6.02 -10.10 -14.46
CA LEU A 228 -5.01 -10.07 -13.39
C LEU A 228 -5.59 -10.56 -12.06
N ASN A 229 -6.82 -10.17 -11.72
CA ASN A 229 -7.53 -10.69 -10.55
C ASN A 229 -7.65 -12.22 -10.59
N GLN A 230 -8.04 -12.80 -11.73
CA GLN A 230 -8.18 -14.25 -11.87
C GLN A 230 -6.82 -14.95 -11.81
N SER A 231 -5.80 -14.42 -12.50
CA SER A 231 -4.44 -14.98 -12.48
C SER A 231 -3.82 -14.95 -11.08
N PHE A 232 -4.08 -13.91 -10.31
CA PHE A 232 -3.68 -13.80 -8.90
C PHE A 232 -4.28 -14.94 -8.07
N ILE A 233 -5.60 -15.13 -8.18
CA ILE A 233 -6.29 -16.22 -7.48
C ILE A 233 -5.70 -17.56 -7.87
N ASP A 234 -5.61 -17.84 -9.17
CA ASP A 234 -5.16 -19.12 -9.69
C ASP A 234 -3.74 -19.47 -9.21
N VAL A 235 -2.83 -18.49 -9.25
CA VAL A 235 -1.44 -18.72 -8.84
C VAL A 235 -1.34 -18.93 -7.33
N VAL A 236 -2.04 -18.16 -6.50
CA VAL A 236 -2.04 -18.32 -5.04
C VAL A 236 -2.63 -19.67 -4.66
N ARG A 237 -3.80 -20.06 -5.19
CA ARG A 237 -4.43 -21.35 -4.95
C ARG A 237 -3.52 -22.51 -5.34
N SER A 238 -2.79 -22.38 -6.45
CA SER A 238 -1.87 -23.43 -6.95
C SER A 238 -0.72 -23.76 -6.00
N THR A 239 -0.37 -22.87 -5.07
CA THR A 239 0.68 -23.13 -4.06
C THR A 239 0.21 -24.09 -2.96
N GLY A 240 -1.10 -24.27 -2.77
CA GLY A 240 -1.69 -25.20 -1.82
C GLY A 240 -1.54 -24.81 -0.35
N GLY A 241 -1.77 -25.74 0.55
CA GLY A 241 -1.73 -25.51 2.00
C GLY A 241 -2.79 -24.47 2.43
N ASN A 242 -2.45 -23.55 3.33
CA ASN A 242 -3.38 -22.54 3.81
C ASN A 242 -3.84 -21.57 2.70
N ASN A 243 -3.13 -21.52 1.58
CA ASN A 243 -3.50 -20.67 0.45
C ASN A 243 -4.70 -21.23 -0.36
N GLU A 244 -5.08 -22.50 -0.17
CA GLU A 244 -6.27 -23.06 -0.81
C GLU A 244 -7.56 -22.33 -0.41
N THR A 245 -7.61 -21.80 0.83
CA THR A 245 -8.80 -21.13 1.39
C THR A 245 -8.50 -19.78 2.04
N ARG A 246 -7.27 -19.27 1.91
CA ARG A 246 -6.92 -17.91 2.34
C ARG A 246 -7.81 -16.88 1.69
N LEU A 247 -8.31 -15.89 2.45
CA LEU A 247 -9.01 -14.76 1.88
C LEU A 247 -8.08 -13.97 0.95
N LEU A 248 -8.52 -13.76 -0.29
CA LEU A 248 -7.83 -12.96 -1.29
C LEU A 248 -8.66 -11.73 -1.62
N LEU A 249 -8.00 -10.58 -1.73
CA LEU A 249 -8.64 -9.35 -2.14
C LEU A 249 -8.36 -9.12 -3.62
N VAL A 250 -9.43 -8.91 -4.37
CA VAL A 250 -9.44 -8.52 -5.77
C VAL A 250 -10.00 -7.11 -5.90
N THR A 251 -9.72 -6.44 -7.01
CA THR A 251 -10.08 -5.03 -7.09
C THR A 251 -10.72 -4.64 -8.42
N THR A 252 -11.23 -3.42 -8.46
CA THR A 252 -11.71 -2.73 -9.65
C THR A 252 -10.58 -1.97 -10.33
N PHE A 253 -10.82 -1.37 -11.50
CA PHE A 253 -9.85 -0.46 -12.12
C PHE A 253 -9.52 0.70 -11.17
N ALA A 254 -8.23 0.90 -10.91
CA ALA A 254 -7.69 1.86 -9.93
C ALA A 254 -8.33 1.75 -8.53
N THR A 255 -8.81 0.57 -8.17
CA THR A 255 -9.45 0.25 -6.88
C THR A 255 -10.63 1.16 -6.52
N GLN A 256 -11.23 1.80 -7.53
CA GLN A 256 -12.24 2.85 -7.38
C GLN A 256 -13.64 2.31 -7.06
N ALA A 257 -14.39 3.11 -6.28
CA ALA A 257 -15.82 2.91 -6.00
C ALA A 257 -16.75 3.55 -7.07
N VAL A 258 -16.21 4.10 -8.17
CA VAL A 258 -17.04 4.75 -9.19
C VAL A 258 -17.92 3.74 -9.92
N SER A 259 -19.14 4.15 -10.27
CA SER A 259 -20.15 3.24 -10.83
C SER A 259 -19.66 2.46 -12.07
N GLN A 260 -18.84 3.09 -12.93
CA GLN A 260 -18.29 2.43 -14.11
C GLN A 260 -17.36 1.28 -13.74
N ALA A 261 -16.52 1.44 -12.71
CA ALA A 261 -15.60 0.40 -12.26
C ALA A 261 -16.34 -0.75 -11.55
N ILE A 262 -17.18 -0.43 -10.55
CA ILE A 262 -17.84 -1.46 -9.72
C ILE A 262 -18.92 -2.28 -10.45
N ASN A 263 -19.56 -1.71 -11.49
CA ASN A 263 -20.61 -2.43 -12.22
C ASN A 263 -20.09 -3.24 -13.40
N ASP A 264 -18.86 -3.01 -13.85
CA ASP A 264 -18.28 -3.67 -15.03
C ASP A 264 -17.17 -4.69 -14.67
N VAL A 265 -16.73 -4.73 -13.42
CA VAL A 265 -15.76 -5.73 -12.98
C VAL A 265 -16.38 -7.12 -12.92
N ALA A 266 -15.64 -8.13 -13.38
CA ALA A 266 -16.04 -9.52 -13.23
C ALA A 266 -15.84 -9.98 -11.77
N ILE A 267 -16.83 -10.67 -11.21
CA ILE A 267 -16.66 -11.38 -9.94
C ILE A 267 -15.96 -12.69 -10.26
N PRO A 268 -14.77 -12.96 -9.68
CA PRO A 268 -14.06 -14.21 -9.90
C PRO A 268 -14.86 -15.45 -9.44
N ASP A 269 -14.60 -16.59 -10.05
CA ASP A 269 -15.17 -17.88 -9.65
C ASP A 269 -14.28 -18.52 -8.55
N ASP A 270 -14.35 -17.96 -7.34
CA ASP A 270 -13.64 -18.46 -6.16
C ASP A 270 -14.44 -18.09 -4.91
N ASP A 271 -14.59 -19.03 -3.98
CA ASP A 271 -15.43 -18.88 -2.79
C ASP A 271 -14.76 -18.12 -1.64
N HIS A 272 -13.47 -17.79 -1.76
CA HIS A 272 -12.69 -17.13 -0.69
C HIS A 272 -12.07 -15.80 -1.17
N VAL A 273 -12.92 -14.95 -1.77
CA VAL A 273 -12.53 -13.60 -2.23
C VAL A 273 -13.38 -12.51 -1.59
N ALA A 274 -12.81 -11.32 -1.49
CA ALA A 274 -13.48 -10.06 -1.18
C ALA A 274 -12.97 -8.96 -2.11
N PHE A 275 -13.72 -7.85 -2.24
CA PHE A 275 -13.24 -6.70 -2.99
C PHE A 275 -12.51 -5.71 -2.09
N SER A 276 -11.30 -5.31 -2.54
CA SER A 276 -10.51 -4.18 -2.06
C SER A 276 -10.99 -2.93 -2.79
N ILE A 277 -11.34 -1.88 -2.04
CA ILE A 277 -11.82 -0.61 -2.59
C ILE A 277 -11.15 0.57 -1.88
N HIS A 278 -10.69 1.56 -2.64
CA HIS A 278 -10.24 2.84 -2.14
C HIS A 278 -11.35 3.88 -2.28
N ALA A 279 -11.66 4.58 -1.20
CA ALA A 279 -12.83 5.45 -1.18
C ALA A 279 -12.63 6.73 -0.37
N TYR A 280 -11.92 7.69 -0.96
CA TYR A 280 -11.74 9.05 -0.43
C TYR A 280 -12.94 9.92 -0.80
N THR A 281 -14.09 9.73 -0.10
CA THR A 281 -15.39 10.30 -0.44
C THR A 281 -15.98 11.17 0.66
N PRO A 282 -16.46 12.41 0.37
CA PRO A 282 -16.37 13.09 -0.92
C PRO A 282 -14.98 13.69 -1.17
N TYR A 283 -14.48 13.57 -2.38
CA TYR A 283 -13.13 14.02 -2.74
C TYR A 283 -12.89 15.51 -2.43
N ALA A 284 -13.91 16.34 -2.54
CA ALA A 284 -13.86 17.75 -2.18
C ALA A 284 -13.50 18.02 -0.71
N PHE A 285 -13.79 17.09 0.18
CA PHE A 285 -13.45 17.20 1.59
C PHE A 285 -12.17 16.43 1.92
N THR A 286 -11.99 15.25 1.35
CA THR A 286 -10.91 14.33 1.73
C THR A 286 -9.55 14.68 1.15
N TYR A 287 -9.51 15.52 0.10
CA TYR A 287 -8.29 15.94 -0.57
C TYR A 287 -8.06 17.45 -0.46
N HIS A 288 -6.83 17.91 -0.63
CA HIS A 288 -6.45 19.33 -0.63
C HIS A 288 -5.91 19.72 -2.01
N SER A 289 -6.57 20.67 -2.66
CA SER A 289 -6.23 21.10 -4.02
C SER A 289 -6.06 22.60 -4.18
N ASN A 290 -6.40 23.38 -3.15
CA ASN A 290 -6.51 24.85 -3.23
C ASN A 290 -7.52 25.35 -4.28
N GLU A 291 -8.52 24.53 -4.64
CA GLU A 291 -9.54 24.85 -5.63
C GLU A 291 -10.82 25.36 -4.95
N SER A 292 -11.57 26.17 -5.68
CA SER A 292 -12.79 26.81 -5.14
C SER A 292 -13.94 25.85 -4.79
N TRP A 293 -13.88 24.60 -5.21
CA TRP A 293 -14.83 23.54 -4.88
C TRP A 293 -14.46 22.77 -3.62
N GLU A 294 -13.30 23.02 -3.05
CA GLU A 294 -12.81 22.33 -1.88
C GLU A 294 -13.62 22.64 -0.63
N LEU A 295 -13.84 21.64 0.21
CA LEU A 295 -14.57 21.75 1.46
C LEU A 295 -13.61 21.68 2.64
N TYR A 296 -13.73 22.65 3.53
CA TYR A 296 -12.95 22.72 4.79
C TYR A 296 -13.80 22.35 6.01
N ASN A 297 -15.13 22.49 5.90
CA ASN A 297 -16.05 22.21 6.98
C ASN A 297 -16.93 21.00 6.65
N TRP A 298 -17.21 20.19 7.66
CA TRP A 298 -18.13 19.06 7.54
C TRP A 298 -19.41 19.33 8.33
N ASP A 299 -20.48 19.64 7.63
CA ASP A 299 -21.80 19.95 8.20
C ASP A 299 -22.86 18.85 7.95
N GLY A 300 -22.42 17.73 7.36
CA GLY A 300 -23.26 16.61 6.99
C GLY A 300 -24.03 16.78 5.69
N THR A 301 -23.93 17.93 5.02
CA THR A 301 -24.66 18.17 3.73
C THR A 301 -24.24 17.17 2.64
N HIS A 302 -22.99 16.71 2.69
CA HIS A 302 -22.41 15.80 1.69
C HIS A 302 -22.42 14.31 2.11
N THR A 303 -23.07 13.93 3.21
CA THR A 303 -23.19 12.51 3.62
C THR A 303 -23.85 11.65 2.55
N TYR A 304 -24.72 12.24 1.71
CA TYR A 304 -25.35 11.51 0.60
C TYR A 304 -24.34 10.90 -0.40
N GLU A 305 -23.17 11.51 -0.56
CA GLU A 305 -22.12 10.97 -1.45
C GLU A 305 -21.55 9.68 -0.87
N ILE A 306 -21.31 9.66 0.44
CA ILE A 306 -20.86 8.46 1.18
C ILE A 306 -21.95 7.38 1.11
N GLU A 307 -23.22 7.73 1.40
CA GLU A 307 -24.35 6.80 1.33
C GLU A 307 -24.53 6.20 -0.06
N ASN A 308 -24.44 7.02 -1.12
CA ASN A 308 -24.55 6.55 -2.51
C ASN A 308 -23.42 5.60 -2.88
N MET A 309 -22.19 5.89 -2.46
CA MET A 309 -21.03 5.04 -2.68
C MET A 309 -21.23 3.67 -2.01
N PHE A 310 -21.55 3.61 -0.71
CA PHE A 310 -21.79 2.34 -0.01
C PHE A 310 -23.00 1.58 -0.55
N SER A 311 -24.07 2.28 -0.95
CA SER A 311 -25.23 1.68 -1.62
C SER A 311 -24.86 1.05 -2.97
N GLY A 312 -23.97 1.70 -3.71
CA GLY A 312 -23.39 1.17 -4.96
C GLY A 312 -22.61 -0.12 -4.71
N LEU A 313 -21.69 -0.12 -3.73
CA LEU A 313 -20.91 -1.31 -3.35
C LEU A 313 -21.81 -2.45 -2.87
N LYS A 314 -22.85 -2.14 -2.08
CA LYS A 314 -23.83 -3.14 -1.68
C LYS A 314 -24.45 -3.82 -2.89
N THR A 315 -24.93 -3.04 -3.85
CA THR A 315 -25.60 -3.58 -5.05
C THR A 315 -24.64 -4.36 -5.93
N ALA A 316 -23.40 -3.86 -6.09
CA ALA A 316 -22.40 -4.47 -6.96
C ALA A 316 -21.86 -5.80 -6.39
N PHE A 317 -21.69 -5.91 -5.07
CA PHE A 317 -20.96 -6.99 -4.42
C PHE A 317 -21.74 -7.68 -3.29
N LEU A 318 -22.17 -6.95 -2.24
CA LEU A 318 -22.76 -7.57 -1.05
C LEU A 318 -24.06 -8.34 -1.37
N ASP A 319 -24.93 -7.80 -2.24
CA ASP A 319 -26.15 -8.45 -2.67
C ASP A 319 -25.89 -9.73 -3.48
N LYS A 320 -24.65 -9.93 -3.94
CA LYS A 320 -24.19 -11.14 -4.63
C LYS A 320 -23.41 -12.09 -3.71
N GLY A 321 -23.30 -11.75 -2.43
CA GLY A 321 -22.61 -12.56 -1.43
C GLY A 321 -21.08 -12.35 -1.35
N VAL A 322 -20.54 -11.36 -2.05
CA VAL A 322 -19.10 -11.05 -2.03
C VAL A 322 -18.86 -9.88 -1.09
N PRO A 323 -18.07 -10.05 -0.01
CA PRO A 323 -17.76 -8.97 0.92
C PRO A 323 -16.83 -7.93 0.30
N VAL A 324 -16.82 -6.75 0.95
CA VAL A 324 -15.99 -5.60 0.55
C VAL A 324 -15.22 -5.11 1.77
N ILE A 325 -13.99 -4.69 1.57
CA ILE A 325 -13.18 -3.95 2.52
C ILE A 325 -12.80 -2.62 1.87
N ILE A 326 -13.02 -1.50 2.56
CA ILE A 326 -12.40 -0.23 2.17
C ILE A 326 -10.97 -0.28 2.67
N THR A 327 -10.06 -0.67 1.79
CA THR A 327 -8.64 -0.85 2.12
C THR A 327 -7.87 0.45 2.21
N GLU A 328 -8.43 1.54 1.63
CA GLU A 328 -7.97 2.89 1.88
C GLU A 328 -9.12 3.88 1.95
N TYR A 329 -9.13 4.67 3.00
CA TYR A 329 -9.92 5.89 3.15
C TYR A 329 -9.17 6.85 4.05
N GLY A 330 -9.49 8.12 3.97
CA GLY A 330 -8.87 9.14 4.79
C GLY A 330 -9.34 10.52 4.39
N ALA A 331 -8.97 11.51 5.16
CA ALA A 331 -9.13 12.91 4.83
C ALA A 331 -7.88 13.66 5.28
N VAL A 332 -7.32 14.47 4.38
CA VAL A 332 -6.14 15.27 4.69
C VAL A 332 -6.47 16.36 5.71
N SER A 333 -5.52 16.60 6.60
CA SER A 333 -5.50 17.79 7.41
C SER A 333 -5.18 19.01 6.55
N LYS A 334 -5.83 20.16 6.79
CA LYS A 334 -5.77 21.33 5.90
C LYS A 334 -5.38 22.58 6.63
N PHE A 335 -4.63 23.45 5.92
CA PHE A 335 -4.44 24.84 6.25
C PHE A 335 -5.24 25.72 5.27
N TYR A 336 -5.47 26.99 5.61
CA TYR A 336 -6.11 27.93 4.67
C TYR A 336 -5.18 28.33 3.53
N ASP A 337 -3.88 28.48 3.84
CA ASP A 337 -2.81 28.79 2.91
C ASP A 337 -1.43 28.58 3.58
N ASP A 338 -0.39 28.66 2.80
CA ASP A 338 1.00 28.47 3.27
C ASP A 338 1.42 29.51 4.35
N GLU A 339 0.89 30.75 4.25
CA GLU A 339 1.20 31.82 5.22
C GLU A 339 0.63 31.49 6.60
N GLN A 340 -0.59 30.96 6.67
CA GLN A 340 -1.19 30.50 7.93
C GLN A 340 -0.44 29.30 8.51
N GLN A 341 -0.02 28.34 7.66
CA GLN A 341 0.79 27.21 8.10
C GLN A 341 2.09 27.67 8.75
N GLU A 342 2.81 28.63 8.12
CA GLU A 342 4.05 29.18 8.65
C GLU A 342 3.84 29.99 9.93
N GLU A 343 2.72 30.75 10.04
CA GLU A 343 2.47 31.62 11.18
C GLU A 343 1.96 30.90 12.42
N THR A 344 1.06 29.93 12.27
CA THR A 344 0.34 29.34 13.40
C THR A 344 0.64 27.85 13.63
N GLY A 345 0.94 27.10 12.57
CA GLY A 345 1.06 25.65 12.61
C GLY A 345 -0.25 24.92 12.99
N GLU A 346 -1.36 25.65 13.09
CA GLU A 346 -2.66 25.09 13.50
C GLU A 346 -3.46 24.62 12.28
N LEU A 347 -3.82 23.35 12.26
CA LEU A 347 -4.73 22.78 11.28
C LEU A 347 -6.14 23.34 11.48
N ILE A 348 -6.79 23.77 10.41
CA ILE A 348 -8.09 24.44 10.51
C ILE A 348 -9.27 23.49 10.52
N ASN A 349 -9.09 22.27 9.98
CA ASN A 349 -10.19 21.33 9.78
C ASN A 349 -10.11 20.03 10.61
N GLU A 350 -9.17 19.90 11.55
CA GLU A 350 -9.02 18.68 12.36
C GLU A 350 -10.33 18.21 12.97
N LYS A 351 -11.09 19.12 13.62
CA LYS A 351 -12.40 18.81 14.20
C LYS A 351 -13.45 18.42 13.15
N GLU A 352 -13.31 18.92 11.95
CA GLU A 352 -14.19 18.61 10.84
C GLU A 352 -13.87 17.22 10.27
N VAL A 353 -12.57 16.82 10.24
CA VAL A 353 -12.14 15.45 9.92
C VAL A 353 -12.73 14.45 10.92
N VAL A 354 -12.75 14.76 12.23
CA VAL A 354 -13.39 13.90 13.25
C VAL A 354 -14.89 13.73 13.01
N LYS A 355 -15.59 14.79 12.60
CA LYS A 355 -17.02 14.68 12.25
C LYS A 355 -17.23 13.82 11.02
N TRP A 356 -16.44 14.08 9.97
CA TRP A 356 -16.50 13.33 8.73
C TRP A 356 -16.24 11.84 8.95
N VAL A 357 -15.17 11.48 9.64
CA VAL A 357 -14.84 10.06 9.91
C VAL A 357 -15.92 9.38 10.74
N THR A 358 -16.56 10.12 11.66
CA THR A 358 -17.67 9.60 12.44
C THR A 358 -18.88 9.25 11.58
N ASP A 359 -19.26 10.13 10.65
CA ASP A 359 -20.35 9.87 9.70
C ASP A 359 -19.97 8.74 8.74
N TYR A 360 -18.75 8.78 8.18
CA TYR A 360 -18.24 7.78 7.25
C TYR A 360 -18.28 6.37 7.86
N LEU A 361 -17.69 6.19 9.03
CA LEU A 361 -17.64 4.88 9.70
C LEU A 361 -19.03 4.44 10.22
N THR A 362 -19.91 5.36 10.58
CA THR A 362 -21.28 5.04 10.95
C THR A 362 -22.04 4.46 9.76
N ILE A 363 -21.90 5.08 8.59
CA ILE A 363 -22.50 4.59 7.34
C ILE A 363 -21.86 3.25 6.94
N ALA A 364 -20.54 3.16 6.87
CA ALA A 364 -19.83 1.93 6.53
C ALA A 364 -20.25 0.74 7.39
N LYS A 365 -20.33 0.96 8.71
CA LYS A 365 -20.79 -0.05 9.68
C LYS A 365 -22.22 -0.52 9.40
N SER A 366 -23.10 0.36 8.93
CA SER A 366 -24.49 -0.02 8.59
C SER A 366 -24.57 -0.99 7.42
N TYR A 367 -23.53 -1.03 6.57
CA TYR A 367 -23.35 -1.97 5.47
C TYR A 367 -22.48 -3.19 5.83
N GLY A 368 -21.88 -3.22 7.04
CA GLY A 368 -20.95 -4.28 7.45
C GLY A 368 -19.62 -4.24 6.72
N ILE A 369 -19.20 -3.08 6.26
CA ILE A 369 -17.95 -2.89 5.50
C ILE A 369 -16.89 -2.30 6.45
N PRO A 370 -15.81 -3.03 6.76
CA PRO A 370 -14.67 -2.49 7.50
C PRO A 370 -13.86 -1.52 6.67
N CYS A 371 -13.21 -0.55 7.33
CA CYS A 371 -12.45 0.50 6.66
C CYS A 371 -11.05 0.63 7.28
N VAL A 372 -10.03 0.82 6.43
CA VAL A 372 -8.62 0.89 6.79
C VAL A 372 -8.10 2.30 6.46
N TRP A 373 -7.79 3.07 7.51
CA TRP A 373 -7.31 4.45 7.37
C TRP A 373 -5.97 4.49 6.66
N TRP A 374 -5.81 5.39 5.69
CA TRP A 374 -4.52 5.68 5.07
C TRP A 374 -3.70 6.61 5.98
N ASP A 375 -2.58 6.13 6.50
CA ASP A 375 -1.66 6.92 7.31
C ASP A 375 -0.27 6.89 6.67
N ASN A 376 0.20 8.02 6.22
CA ASN A 376 1.51 8.18 5.60
C ASN A 376 2.54 8.86 6.51
N ASN A 377 2.20 9.10 7.79
CA ASN A 377 3.01 9.84 8.76
C ASN A 377 3.26 11.33 8.39
N GLU A 378 2.51 11.88 7.42
CA GLU A 378 2.61 13.29 7.03
C GLU A 378 1.52 14.11 7.73
N TYR A 379 1.94 15.13 8.53
CA TYR A 379 1.00 15.93 9.35
C TYR A 379 1.37 17.40 9.47
N ILE A 380 2.56 17.83 9.00
CA ILE A 380 3.06 19.21 9.10
C ILE A 380 3.76 19.71 7.84
N SER A 381 3.86 18.92 6.80
CA SER A 381 4.53 19.29 5.54
C SER A 381 3.53 19.75 4.47
N ASN A 382 4.03 20.20 3.32
CA ASN A 382 3.22 20.59 2.16
C ASN A 382 2.69 19.40 1.35
N GLY A 383 2.65 18.19 1.94
CA GLY A 383 2.23 16.98 1.31
C GLY A 383 0.76 16.64 1.54
N GLU A 384 0.42 15.41 1.27
CA GLU A 384 -0.87 14.80 1.61
C GLU A 384 -0.90 14.46 3.10
N LEU A 385 -1.50 15.31 3.91
CA LEU A 385 -1.47 15.24 5.37
C LEU A 385 -2.51 14.23 5.91
N PHE A 386 -2.28 12.94 5.68
CA PHE A 386 -3.14 11.85 6.18
C PHE A 386 -2.70 11.26 7.52
N GLY A 387 -1.51 11.64 8.01
CA GLY A 387 -0.94 11.11 9.25
C GLY A 387 -1.85 11.38 10.46
N ILE A 388 -2.10 10.33 11.25
CA ILE A 388 -2.78 10.40 12.55
C ILE A 388 -1.91 9.90 13.69
N PHE A 389 -0.82 9.21 13.36
CA PHE A 389 0.11 8.60 14.31
C PHE A 389 1.55 9.02 13.97
N ASN A 390 2.23 9.69 14.91
CA ASN A 390 3.63 10.03 14.79
C ASN A 390 4.50 8.80 15.07
N ARG A 391 5.15 8.29 14.04
CA ARG A 391 5.96 7.07 14.12
C ARG A 391 7.33 7.28 14.78
N ASP A 392 7.79 8.54 14.89
CA ASP A 392 9.08 8.85 15.51
C ASP A 392 9.02 8.80 17.04
N ASP A 393 7.92 9.26 17.64
CA ASP A 393 7.78 9.35 19.09
C ASP A 393 6.60 8.55 19.66
N LEU A 394 5.88 7.81 18.79
CA LEU A 394 4.74 6.95 19.12
C LEU A 394 3.56 7.71 19.75
N THR A 395 3.32 8.94 19.33
CA THR A 395 2.22 9.77 19.80
C THR A 395 1.12 9.91 18.73
N TRP A 396 -0.06 10.27 19.17
CA TRP A 396 -1.21 10.48 18.28
C TRP A 396 -1.45 11.97 18.12
N PHE A 397 -1.75 12.42 16.90
CA PHE A 397 -2.02 13.83 16.60
C PHE A 397 -3.38 14.29 17.15
N THR A 398 -4.30 13.36 17.30
CA THR A 398 -5.64 13.59 17.89
C THR A 398 -5.90 12.57 19.00
N ASP A 399 -6.59 13.00 20.06
CA ASP A 399 -6.98 12.14 21.21
C ASP A 399 -8.09 11.11 20.86
#